data_953226a176e2b7109a51da9c02c9b6cc
#
_entry.id   953226a176e2b7109a51da9c02c9b6cc
#
_cell.length_a   1.000
_cell.length_b   1.000
_cell.length_c   1.000
_cell.angle_alpha   90.00
_cell.angle_beta   90.00
_cell.angle_gamma   90.00
#
_symmetry.space_group_name_H-M   'P 1'
#
loop_
_entity.id
_entity.type
_entity.pdbx_description
1 polymer ?
#
loop_
_entity_poly.entity_id
_entity_poly.type
_entity_poly.pdbx_seq_one_letter_code
_entity_poly.pdbx_strand_id
1 'polypeptide(L)'
;MTQPEILFLDEPTRGIDIGAMEFIHEKLIEKRDHGDAILLISSELSEIMKLSDRIYVIFEGKINGEFQHGNVTEEELGYLMVGGEKKYE
;
A
#
# COMPACT_ATOMS: atom_id res chain seq x y z
N MET A 1 -27.01 -10.50 -4.64
CA MET A 1 -25.57 -10.46 -4.94
C MET A 1 -25.11 -9.00 -4.91
N THR A 2 -24.24 -8.67 -3.98
CA THR A 2 -23.69 -7.31 -3.89
C THR A 2 -22.59 -7.15 -4.93
N GLN A 3 -22.61 -6.02 -5.63
CA GLN A 3 -21.53 -5.71 -6.58
C GLN A 3 -20.26 -5.31 -5.82
N PRO A 4 -19.07 -5.62 -6.36
CA PRO A 4 -17.82 -5.16 -5.75
C PRO A 4 -17.76 -3.63 -5.70
N GLU A 5 -17.18 -3.13 -4.64
CA GLU A 5 -16.98 -1.69 -4.46
C GLU A 5 -15.52 -1.33 -4.68
N ILE A 6 -15.27 -0.07 -5.00
CA ILE A 6 -13.93 0.49 -5.08
C ILE A 6 -13.76 1.43 -3.89
N LEU A 7 -12.74 1.17 -3.09
CA LEU A 7 -12.45 1.96 -1.90
C LEU A 7 -11.16 2.74 -2.09
N PHE A 8 -11.20 4.02 -1.76
CA PHE A 8 -10.03 4.89 -1.77
C PHE A 8 -9.71 5.28 -0.34
N LEU A 9 -8.53 4.91 0.15
CA LEU A 9 -8.11 5.17 1.52
C LEU A 9 -6.79 5.94 1.51
N ASP A 10 -6.79 7.11 2.11
CA ASP A 10 -5.62 7.98 2.19
C ASP A 10 -5.14 8.06 3.63
N GLU A 11 -3.99 7.44 3.89
CA GLU A 11 -3.37 7.38 5.22
C GLU A 11 -4.36 6.91 6.31
N PRO A 12 -5.03 5.76 6.11
CA PRO A 12 -6.15 5.37 6.97
C PRO A 12 -5.76 5.04 8.41
N THR A 13 -4.49 4.74 8.65
CA THR A 13 -4.01 4.37 10.00
C THR A 13 -3.17 5.46 10.64
N ARG A 14 -3.09 6.62 10.00
CA ARG A 14 -2.27 7.72 10.51
C ARG A 14 -2.83 8.27 11.83
N GLY A 15 -1.96 8.29 12.84
CA GLY A 15 -2.33 8.85 14.14
C GLY A 15 -3.19 7.96 15.03
N ILE A 16 -3.39 6.71 14.67
CA ILE A 16 -4.15 5.76 15.49
C ILE A 16 -3.22 4.75 16.17
N ASP A 17 -3.72 4.11 17.25
CA ASP A 17 -2.95 3.13 17.98
C ASP A 17 -2.86 1.78 17.24
N ILE A 18 -1.97 0.91 17.72
CA ILE A 18 -1.70 -0.39 17.08
C ILE A 18 -2.94 -1.28 17.02
N GLY A 19 -3.74 -1.30 18.11
CA GLY A 19 -4.95 -2.13 18.12
C GLY A 19 -5.98 -1.69 17.12
N ALA A 20 -6.20 -0.38 17.00
CA ALA A 20 -7.11 0.17 16.00
C ALA A 20 -6.58 -0.05 14.58
N MET A 21 -5.25 0.04 14.41
CA MET A 21 -4.61 -0.22 13.12
C MET A 21 -4.85 -1.67 12.68
N GLU A 22 -4.65 -2.62 13.57
CA GLU A 22 -4.89 -4.03 13.26
C GLU A 22 -6.34 -4.30 12.87
N PHE A 23 -7.28 -3.68 13.57
CA PHE A 23 -8.69 -3.79 13.25
C PHE A 23 -8.98 -3.29 11.82
N ILE A 24 -8.45 -2.12 11.47
CA ILE A 24 -8.61 -1.56 10.12
C ILE A 24 -8.00 -2.49 9.07
N HIS A 25 -6.80 -3.03 9.33
CA HIS A 25 -6.14 -3.96 8.41
C HIS A 25 -6.96 -5.21 8.17
N GLU A 26 -7.55 -5.78 9.22
CA GLU A 26 -8.43 -6.94 9.10
C GLU A 26 -9.64 -6.64 8.22
N LYS A 27 -10.25 -5.47 8.41
CA LYS A 27 -11.40 -5.06 7.61
C LYS A 27 -11.04 -4.86 6.14
N LEU A 28 -9.87 -4.33 5.86
CA LEU A 28 -9.39 -4.16 4.48
C LEU A 28 -9.15 -5.52 3.81
N ILE A 29 -8.57 -6.45 4.52
CA ILE A 29 -8.34 -7.81 4.00
C ILE A 29 -9.67 -8.52 3.74
N GLU A 30 -10.64 -8.40 4.63
CA GLU A 30 -11.97 -8.96 4.43
C GLU A 30 -12.63 -8.42 3.16
N LYS A 31 -12.55 -7.12 2.93
CA LYS A 31 -13.12 -6.49 1.74
C LYS A 31 -12.41 -6.94 0.46
N ARG A 32 -11.09 -7.04 0.50
CA ARG A 32 -10.31 -7.56 -0.63
C ARG A 32 -10.74 -9.00 -0.96
N ASP A 33 -10.85 -9.84 0.06
CA ASP A 33 -11.22 -11.24 -0.12
C ASP A 33 -12.66 -11.40 -0.59
N HIS A 34 -13.51 -10.40 -0.32
CA HIS A 34 -14.89 -10.34 -0.80
C HIS A 34 -14.98 -9.91 -2.27
N GLY A 35 -13.88 -9.47 -2.87
CA GLY A 35 -13.84 -9.07 -4.26
C GLY A 35 -13.81 -7.57 -4.49
N ASP A 36 -13.74 -6.77 -3.43
CA ASP A 36 -13.64 -5.31 -3.55
C ASP A 36 -12.24 -4.89 -4.00
N ALA A 37 -12.17 -3.82 -4.76
CA ALA A 37 -10.91 -3.21 -5.14
C ALA A 37 -10.56 -2.09 -4.15
N ILE A 38 -9.30 -2.06 -3.71
CA ILE A 38 -8.86 -1.09 -2.71
C ILE A 38 -7.64 -0.35 -3.23
N LEU A 39 -7.71 0.98 -3.27
CA LEU A 39 -6.55 1.83 -3.49
C LEU A 39 -6.13 2.40 -2.13
N LEU A 40 -4.97 1.97 -1.66
CA LEU A 40 -4.42 2.39 -0.38
C LEU A 40 -3.26 3.34 -0.60
N ILE A 41 -3.37 4.54 -0.04
CA ILE A 41 -2.30 5.53 -0.05
C ILE A 41 -1.75 5.61 1.36
N SER A 42 -0.46 5.34 1.53
CA SER A 42 0.16 5.32 2.85
C SER A 42 1.65 5.62 2.74
N SER A 43 2.18 6.31 3.74
CA SER A 43 3.61 6.50 3.92
C SER A 43 4.22 5.45 4.86
N GLU A 44 3.38 4.60 5.45
CA GLU A 44 3.83 3.53 6.31
C GLU A 44 4.23 2.30 5.49
N LEU A 45 5.54 2.08 5.34
CA LEU A 45 6.05 1.01 4.47
C LEU A 45 5.59 -0.38 4.90
N SER A 46 5.57 -0.63 6.21
CA SER A 46 5.12 -1.92 6.73
C SER A 46 3.66 -2.20 6.39
N GLU A 47 2.81 -1.18 6.42
CA GLU A 47 1.40 -1.30 6.05
C GLU A 47 1.25 -1.64 4.57
N ILE A 48 1.95 -0.90 3.71
CA ILE A 48 1.93 -1.11 2.28
C ILE A 48 2.40 -2.52 1.92
N MET A 49 3.52 -2.95 2.49
CA MET A 49 4.09 -4.27 2.19
C MET A 49 3.22 -5.41 2.68
N LYS A 50 2.54 -5.22 3.81
CA LYS A 50 1.68 -6.25 4.40
C LYS A 50 0.38 -6.44 3.62
N LEU A 51 -0.23 -5.35 3.16
CA LEU A 51 -1.60 -5.37 2.64
C LEU A 51 -1.69 -5.39 1.12
N SER A 52 -0.68 -4.89 0.42
CA SER A 52 -0.83 -4.60 -1.01
C SER A 52 -0.44 -5.77 -1.89
N ASP A 53 -1.26 -6.04 -2.91
CA ASP A 53 -0.92 -7.00 -3.97
C ASP A 53 0.02 -6.37 -4.98
N ARG A 54 -0.15 -5.06 -5.21
CA ARG A 54 0.67 -4.29 -6.14
C ARG A 54 1.00 -2.95 -5.50
N ILE A 55 2.23 -2.50 -5.66
CA ILE A 55 2.75 -1.29 -5.03
C ILE A 55 3.29 -0.35 -6.10
N TYR A 56 2.85 0.91 -6.03
CA TYR A 56 3.40 1.99 -6.83
C TYR A 56 4.05 3.00 -5.92
N VAL A 57 5.26 3.44 -6.27
CA VAL A 57 5.94 4.52 -5.57
C VAL A 57 5.80 5.79 -6.39
N ILE A 58 5.35 6.86 -5.75
CA ILE A 58 5.17 8.16 -6.41
C ILE A 58 6.19 9.14 -5.86
N PHE A 59 6.87 9.85 -6.75
CA PHE A 59 7.79 10.92 -6.40
C PHE A 59 7.65 12.06 -7.40
N GLU A 60 7.42 13.26 -6.88
CA GLU A 60 7.25 14.48 -7.70
C GLU A 60 6.22 14.33 -8.83
N GLY A 61 5.10 13.71 -8.51
CA GLY A 61 4.00 13.54 -9.46
C GLY A 61 4.20 12.45 -10.51
N LYS A 62 5.24 11.65 -10.37
CA LYS A 62 5.54 10.56 -11.30
C LYS A 62 5.66 9.24 -10.57
N ILE A 63 5.36 8.16 -11.29
CA ILE A 63 5.56 6.81 -10.77
C ILE A 63 7.05 6.48 -10.85
N ASN A 64 7.66 6.30 -9.69
CA ASN A 64 9.10 6.02 -9.55
C ASN A 64 9.41 4.55 -9.30
N GLY A 65 8.41 3.70 -9.28
CA GLY A 65 8.58 2.26 -9.11
C GLY A 65 7.25 1.54 -9.09
N GLU A 66 7.24 0.29 -9.54
CA GLU A 66 6.09 -0.59 -9.53
C GLU A 66 6.55 -1.98 -9.12
N PHE A 67 5.87 -2.59 -8.15
CA PHE A 67 6.24 -3.89 -7.62
C PHE A 67 5.01 -4.72 -7.30
N GLN A 68 5.17 -6.04 -7.38
CA GLN A 68 4.18 -6.98 -6.88
C GLN A 68 4.53 -7.36 -5.44
N HIS A 69 3.54 -7.84 -4.70
CA HIS A 69 3.71 -8.28 -3.32
C HIS A 69 4.88 -9.27 -3.21
N GLY A 70 5.77 -9.01 -2.27
CA GLY A 70 6.92 -9.88 -2.02
C GLY A 70 8.14 -9.64 -2.90
N ASN A 71 8.04 -8.76 -3.92
CA ASN A 71 9.13 -8.50 -4.87
C ASN A 71 9.91 -7.22 -4.60
N VAL A 72 9.75 -6.64 -3.43
CA VAL A 72 10.44 -5.41 -3.06
C VAL A 72 10.75 -5.42 -1.57
N THR A 73 11.84 -4.80 -1.19
CA THR A 73 12.19 -4.63 0.22
C THR A 73 11.75 -3.27 0.72
N GLU A 74 11.63 -3.13 2.03
CA GLU A 74 11.31 -1.86 2.67
C GLU A 74 12.38 -0.80 2.35
N GLU A 75 13.63 -1.21 2.31
CA GLU A 75 14.75 -0.31 1.95
C GLU A 75 14.63 0.22 0.53
N GLU A 76 14.26 -0.64 -0.42
CA GLU A 76 14.06 -0.23 -1.81
C GLU A 76 12.92 0.76 -1.93
N LEU A 77 11.80 0.50 -1.25
CA LEU A 77 10.66 1.42 -1.25
C LEU A 77 11.05 2.78 -0.68
N GLY A 78 11.74 2.79 0.46
CA GLY A 78 12.20 4.04 1.08
C GLY A 78 13.12 4.84 0.18
N TYR A 79 14.03 4.17 -0.50
CA TYR A 79 14.95 4.80 -1.44
C TYR A 79 14.20 5.47 -2.61
N LEU A 80 13.23 4.77 -3.18
CA LEU A 80 12.45 5.29 -4.30
C LEU A 80 11.50 6.41 -3.89
N MET A 81 11.02 6.41 -2.64
CA MET A 81 10.12 7.44 -2.13
C MET A 81 10.79 8.80 -1.99
N VAL A 82 12.11 8.83 -1.86
CA VAL A 82 12.87 10.08 -1.77
C VAL A 82 13.58 10.43 -3.08
N GLY A 83 13.17 9.81 -4.17
CA GLY A 83 13.67 10.13 -5.49
C GLY A 83 14.85 9.30 -5.96
N GLY A 84 15.17 8.21 -5.26
CA GLY A 84 16.21 7.30 -5.71
C GLY A 84 15.88 6.70 -7.08
N GLU A 85 16.89 6.41 -7.85
CA GLU A 85 16.72 5.79 -9.16
C GLU A 85 16.90 4.28 -9.05
N LYS A 86 16.03 3.57 -9.77
CA LYS A 86 16.14 2.13 -9.87
C LYS A 86 17.43 1.78 -10.62
N LYS A 87 18.29 1.01 -9.99
CA LYS A 87 19.55 0.59 -10.63
C LYS A 87 19.28 -0.65 -11.48
N TYR A 88 19.74 -0.58 -12.72
CA TYR A 88 19.81 -1.74 -13.60
C TYR A 88 21.25 -2.27 -13.56
N GLU A 89 21.36 -3.53 -13.22
CA GLU A 89 22.62 -4.23 -13.32
C GLU A 89 22.59 -5.19 -14.48
#